data_16e277b55477f11d4fd064c2a297ae20
#
_entry.id   16e277b55477f11d4fd064c2a297ae20
#
_cell.length_a   1.000
_cell.length_b   1.000
_cell.length_c   1.000
_cell.angle_alpha   90.00
_cell.angle_beta   90.00
_cell.angle_gamma   90.00
#
_symmetry.space_group_name_H-M   'P 1'
#
loop_
_entity.id
_entity.type
_entity.pdbx_description
1 polymer ?
#
loop_
_entity_poly.entity_id
_entity_poly.type
_entity_poly.pdbx_seq_one_letter_code
_entity_poly.pdbx_strand_id
1 'polypeptide(L)'
;LNLRHVRDWLAGSDATSGIGAFAKVFRMVLQSAVLGLGAYLAMHNEISGGAMIAASIMASRALAPIEIAVAHWKGFVGARQGLKRLRQVLDSPAFADVERTTLPAPRHELIAEGLIVAAPGRQAPILQGVSLSLKAGQGLGIIGPSASGKSTLVRALVGVWRPLKGEVRLDGAALGQWEQSELGRHIGYLPQDIELFEGTVAQNIARFDPDADDEAIVAAAQAAGAHELILRLEQGYDTRIGEAGLSLSGGQRQRIGLARALYGEPFLTVLDEPNSNLDHDGDEALTRAIRGVRERGGIVIVVTHRQTAIAGVDHLAMMADGRIQAFGPKEEILQKVLKQGGLPNVKRQPAVAS
;
A
#
# COMPACT_ATOMS: atom_id res chain seq x y z
N LEU A 1 5.00 17.00 -14.65
CA LEU A 1 3.59 16.52 -14.70
C LEU A 1 2.57 17.64 -14.43
N ASN A 2 2.90 18.67 -13.68
CA ASN A 2 1.98 19.75 -13.31
C ASN A 2 1.61 20.72 -14.45
N LEU A 3 2.50 21.01 -15.39
CA LEU A 3 2.26 22.02 -16.43
C LEU A 3 1.23 21.57 -17.49
N ARG A 4 1.14 20.30 -17.81
CA ARG A 4 0.11 19.77 -18.72
C ARG A 4 -1.27 19.79 -18.06
N HIS A 5 -1.37 19.39 -16.81
CA HIS A 5 -2.63 19.44 -16.04
C HIS A 5 -3.17 20.88 -15.87
N VAL A 6 -2.28 21.84 -15.62
CA VAL A 6 -2.67 23.27 -15.52
C VAL A 6 -3.16 23.78 -16.85
N ARG A 7 -2.52 23.42 -17.96
CA ARG A 7 -2.93 23.83 -19.30
C ARG A 7 -4.26 23.24 -19.72
N ASP A 8 -4.52 21.96 -19.45
CA ASP A 8 -5.78 21.29 -19.74
C ASP A 8 -6.92 21.83 -18.84
N TRP A 9 -6.61 22.18 -17.60
CA TRP A 9 -7.56 22.80 -16.67
C TRP A 9 -7.92 24.24 -17.10
N LEU A 10 -6.95 25.05 -17.55
CA LEU A 10 -7.18 26.39 -18.09
C LEU A 10 -8.00 26.34 -19.38
N ALA A 11 -7.66 25.47 -20.33
CA ALA A 11 -8.39 25.31 -21.58
C ALA A 11 -9.86 24.88 -21.37
N GLY A 12 -10.12 23.98 -20.41
CA GLY A 12 -11.48 23.58 -20.04
C GLY A 12 -12.27 24.66 -19.29
N SER A 13 -11.57 25.55 -18.55
CA SER A 13 -12.19 26.67 -17.85
C SER A 13 -12.57 27.78 -18.82
N ASP A 14 -11.74 28.07 -19.80
CA ASP A 14 -11.97 29.13 -20.80
C ASP A 14 -13.13 28.77 -21.75
N ALA A 15 -13.25 27.50 -22.16
CA ALA A 15 -14.36 27.05 -23.02
C ALA A 15 -15.71 27.15 -22.29
N THR A 16 -15.81 26.78 -21.03
CA THR A 16 -17.04 26.89 -20.26
C THR A 16 -17.41 28.34 -19.93
N SER A 17 -16.42 29.19 -19.68
CA SER A 17 -16.63 30.63 -19.47
C SER A 17 -17.10 31.32 -20.75
N GLY A 18 -16.53 30.94 -21.91
CA GLY A 18 -16.93 31.46 -23.22
C GLY A 18 -18.38 31.11 -23.59
N ILE A 19 -18.80 29.83 -23.37
CA ILE A 19 -20.18 29.40 -23.63
C ILE A 19 -21.17 30.13 -22.70
N GLY A 20 -20.84 30.33 -21.44
CA GLY A 20 -21.65 31.08 -20.49
C GLY A 20 -21.80 32.55 -20.86
N ALA A 21 -20.70 33.20 -21.31
CA ALA A 21 -20.73 34.59 -21.79
C ALA A 21 -21.58 34.70 -23.06
N PHE A 22 -21.43 33.80 -24.03
CA PHE A 22 -22.24 33.78 -25.25
C PHE A 22 -23.71 33.59 -24.96
N ALA A 23 -24.09 32.67 -24.08
CA ALA A 23 -25.48 32.45 -23.70
C ALA A 23 -26.13 33.72 -23.08
N LYS A 24 -25.33 34.45 -22.27
CA LYS A 24 -25.78 35.73 -21.67
C LYS A 24 -26.00 36.84 -22.68
N VAL A 25 -25.09 36.99 -23.64
CA VAL A 25 -25.22 37.97 -24.73
C VAL A 25 -26.38 37.63 -25.63
N PHE A 26 -26.50 36.35 -26.03
CA PHE A 26 -27.61 35.87 -26.86
C PHE A 26 -28.96 36.13 -26.19
N ARG A 27 -29.10 35.89 -24.91
CA ARG A 27 -30.31 36.20 -24.14
C ARG A 27 -30.61 37.70 -24.17
N MET A 28 -29.63 38.58 -23.95
CA MET A 28 -29.85 40.03 -24.00
C MET A 28 -30.33 40.49 -25.37
N VAL A 29 -29.72 39.97 -26.44
CA VAL A 29 -30.16 40.27 -27.83
C VAL A 29 -31.56 39.78 -28.06
N LEU A 30 -31.89 38.56 -27.67
CA LEU A 30 -33.24 38.00 -27.83
C LEU A 30 -34.31 38.81 -27.06
N GLN A 31 -33.99 39.18 -25.81
CA GLN A 31 -34.89 39.99 -24.98
C GLN A 31 -35.12 41.38 -25.57
N SER A 32 -34.06 42.01 -26.08
CA SER A 32 -34.19 43.30 -26.80
C SER A 32 -35.01 43.17 -28.07
N ALA A 33 -34.85 42.11 -28.84
CA ALA A 33 -35.63 41.83 -30.05
C ALA A 33 -37.12 41.61 -29.74
N VAL A 34 -37.41 40.84 -28.68
CA VAL A 34 -38.82 40.60 -28.23
C VAL A 34 -39.48 41.93 -27.80
N LEU A 35 -38.73 42.78 -27.03
CA LEU A 35 -39.23 44.09 -26.63
C LEU A 35 -39.42 45.01 -27.82
N GLY A 36 -38.47 45.06 -28.78
CA GLY A 36 -38.57 45.90 -29.98
C GLY A 36 -39.71 45.49 -30.88
N LEU A 37 -39.88 44.17 -31.12
CA LEU A 37 -40.99 43.66 -31.90
C LEU A 37 -42.33 43.91 -31.21
N GLY A 38 -42.37 43.70 -29.87
CA GLY A 38 -43.57 43.99 -29.07
C GLY A 38 -43.96 45.46 -29.09
N ALA A 39 -43.01 46.39 -29.04
CA ALA A 39 -43.25 47.83 -29.18
C ALA A 39 -43.80 48.19 -30.59
N TYR A 40 -43.20 47.61 -31.62
CA TYR A 40 -43.69 47.78 -33.01
C TYR A 40 -45.12 47.33 -33.16
N LEU A 41 -45.50 46.16 -32.69
CA LEU A 41 -46.86 45.63 -32.76
C LEU A 41 -47.84 46.43 -31.88
N ALA A 42 -47.43 46.96 -30.76
CA ALA A 42 -48.19 47.79 -29.85
C ALA A 42 -48.54 49.18 -30.54
N MET A 43 -47.56 49.76 -31.25
CA MET A 43 -47.75 51.00 -32.02
C MET A 43 -48.75 50.82 -33.15
N HIS A 44 -48.89 49.62 -33.72
CA HIS A 44 -49.86 49.27 -34.74
C HIS A 44 -51.19 48.79 -34.15
N ASN A 45 -51.38 48.88 -32.81
CA ASN A 45 -52.57 48.42 -32.09
C ASN A 45 -52.91 46.92 -32.26
N GLU A 46 -51.90 46.10 -32.62
CA GLU A 46 -52.10 44.64 -32.76
C GLU A 46 -52.05 43.93 -31.43
N ILE A 47 -51.24 44.46 -30.44
CA ILE A 47 -51.15 43.94 -29.10
C ILE A 47 -51.22 45.03 -28.04
N SER A 48 -51.62 44.68 -26.81
CA SER A 48 -51.63 45.61 -25.71
C SER A 48 -50.19 45.79 -25.11
N GLY A 49 -49.88 46.93 -24.47
CA GLY A 49 -48.65 47.16 -23.78
C GLY A 49 -48.34 46.10 -22.65
N GLY A 50 -49.45 45.59 -22.05
CA GLY A 50 -49.36 44.50 -21.08
C GLY A 50 -48.88 43.17 -21.70
N ALA A 51 -49.37 42.87 -22.94
CA ALA A 51 -48.95 41.66 -23.64
C ALA A 51 -47.45 41.71 -24.04
N MET A 52 -46.95 42.88 -24.41
CA MET A 52 -45.50 43.09 -24.67
C MET A 52 -44.63 42.76 -23.45
N ILE A 53 -45.02 43.28 -22.26
CA ILE A 53 -44.31 43.02 -21.02
C ILE A 53 -44.40 41.52 -20.65
N ALA A 54 -45.60 40.92 -20.76
CA ALA A 54 -45.80 39.51 -20.49
C ALA A 54 -44.91 38.62 -21.37
N ALA A 55 -44.85 38.91 -22.70
CA ALA A 55 -44.00 38.18 -23.65
C ALA A 55 -42.50 38.26 -23.28
N SER A 56 -42.03 39.44 -22.87
CA SER A 56 -40.62 39.61 -22.40
C SER A 56 -40.32 38.80 -21.14
N ILE A 57 -41.24 38.78 -20.16
CA ILE A 57 -41.10 37.99 -18.95
C ILE A 57 -41.11 36.47 -19.27
N MET A 58 -42.02 36.03 -20.16
CA MET A 58 -42.09 34.62 -20.56
C MET A 58 -40.83 34.18 -21.31
N ALA A 59 -40.30 34.99 -22.21
CA ALA A 59 -39.05 34.72 -22.90
C ALA A 59 -37.86 34.57 -21.92
N SER A 60 -37.76 35.45 -20.92
CA SER A 60 -36.75 35.34 -19.87
C SER A 60 -36.90 34.08 -19.03
N ARG A 61 -38.09 33.68 -18.66
CA ARG A 61 -38.37 32.48 -17.88
C ARG A 61 -38.11 31.20 -18.67
N ALA A 62 -38.40 31.20 -19.96
CA ALA A 62 -38.16 30.04 -20.84
C ALA A 62 -36.64 29.73 -21.01
N LEU A 63 -35.80 30.77 -20.98
CA LEU A 63 -34.35 30.61 -21.12
C LEU A 63 -33.62 30.29 -19.80
N ALA A 64 -34.21 30.58 -18.65
CA ALA A 64 -33.59 30.38 -17.36
C ALA A 64 -33.10 28.92 -17.08
N PRO A 65 -33.85 27.86 -17.43
CA PRO A 65 -33.39 26.48 -17.24
C PRO A 65 -32.14 26.15 -18.03
N ILE A 66 -31.97 26.71 -19.21
CA ILE A 66 -30.81 26.49 -20.08
C ILE A 66 -29.57 27.14 -19.44
N GLU A 67 -29.71 28.35 -18.91
CA GLU A 67 -28.62 29.03 -18.21
C GLU A 67 -28.16 28.27 -16.95
N ILE A 68 -29.11 27.76 -16.17
CA ILE A 68 -28.84 26.94 -15.00
C ILE A 68 -28.10 25.66 -15.42
N ALA A 69 -28.52 24.97 -16.46
CA ALA A 69 -27.86 23.77 -16.95
C ALA A 69 -26.41 24.06 -17.40
N VAL A 70 -26.19 25.16 -18.13
CA VAL A 70 -24.84 25.58 -18.54
C VAL A 70 -23.98 25.96 -17.35
N ALA A 71 -24.51 26.73 -16.40
CA ALA A 71 -23.79 27.16 -15.20
C ALA A 71 -23.34 25.97 -14.33
N HIS A 72 -24.17 24.94 -14.23
CA HIS A 72 -23.89 23.76 -13.40
C HIS A 72 -23.26 22.59 -14.15
N TRP A 73 -23.00 22.71 -15.45
CA TRP A 73 -22.48 21.65 -16.30
C TRP A 73 -21.16 21.04 -15.75
N LYS A 74 -20.25 21.89 -15.30
CA LYS A 74 -18.97 21.46 -14.72
C LYS A 74 -19.17 20.61 -13.45
N GLY A 75 -20.11 21.01 -12.59
CA GLY A 75 -20.48 20.24 -11.40
C GLY A 75 -21.05 18.87 -11.74
N PHE A 76 -21.95 18.82 -12.74
CA PHE A 76 -22.54 17.58 -13.24
C PHE A 76 -21.48 16.60 -13.80
N VAL A 77 -20.55 17.09 -14.62
CA VAL A 77 -19.45 16.29 -15.17
C VAL A 77 -18.56 15.77 -14.02
N GLY A 78 -18.23 16.62 -13.02
CA GLY A 78 -17.47 16.23 -11.86
C GLY A 78 -18.16 15.14 -11.03
N ALA A 79 -19.45 15.29 -10.76
CA ALA A 79 -20.27 14.30 -10.06
C ALA A 79 -20.33 12.95 -10.80
N ARG A 80 -20.52 12.99 -12.13
CA ARG A 80 -20.51 11.79 -12.98
C ARG A 80 -19.16 11.06 -12.95
N GLN A 81 -18.04 11.82 -12.98
CA GLN A 81 -16.72 11.24 -12.87
C GLN A 81 -16.46 10.64 -11.49
N GLY A 82 -16.91 11.33 -10.42
CA GLY A 82 -16.84 10.82 -9.04
C GLY A 82 -17.62 9.52 -8.88
N LEU A 83 -18.85 9.47 -9.40
CA LEU A 83 -19.68 8.25 -9.40
C LEU A 83 -19.02 7.10 -10.18
N LYS A 84 -18.40 7.40 -11.33
CA LYS A 84 -17.67 6.39 -12.10
C LYS A 84 -16.48 5.82 -11.32
N ARG A 85 -15.71 6.68 -10.63
CA ARG A 85 -14.60 6.23 -9.78
C ARG A 85 -15.09 5.39 -8.61
N LEU A 86 -16.17 5.83 -7.96
CA LEU A 86 -16.77 5.09 -6.85
C LEU A 86 -17.24 3.69 -7.31
N ARG A 87 -17.93 3.60 -8.44
CA ARG A 87 -18.31 2.30 -9.01
C ARG A 87 -17.10 1.43 -9.32
N GLN A 88 -16.07 1.98 -9.93
CA GLN A 88 -14.83 1.22 -10.21
C GLN A 88 -14.18 0.65 -8.94
N VAL A 89 -14.27 1.36 -7.83
CA VAL A 89 -13.78 0.87 -6.53
C VAL A 89 -14.69 -0.22 -5.99
N LEU A 90 -16.00 0.00 -5.97
CA LEU A 90 -16.99 -0.95 -5.45
C LEU A 90 -17.09 -2.23 -6.29
N ASP A 91 -16.96 -2.13 -7.61
CA ASP A 91 -16.96 -3.27 -8.54
C ASP A 91 -15.60 -4.01 -8.54
N SER A 92 -14.63 -3.51 -7.77
CA SER A 92 -13.32 -4.18 -7.64
C SER A 92 -13.48 -5.52 -6.92
N PRO A 93 -12.82 -6.61 -7.39
CA PRO A 93 -12.84 -7.90 -6.72
C PRO A 93 -12.40 -7.87 -5.25
N ALA A 94 -11.76 -6.78 -4.81
CA ALA A 94 -11.39 -6.58 -3.40
C ALA A 94 -12.61 -6.40 -2.47
N PHE A 95 -13.75 -5.95 -3.00
CA PHE A 95 -15.01 -5.75 -2.27
C PHE A 95 -16.09 -6.77 -2.66
N ALA A 96 -15.77 -7.72 -3.54
CA ALA A 96 -16.69 -8.83 -3.80
C ALA A 96 -16.80 -9.67 -2.51
N ASP A 97 -18.01 -9.80 -1.98
CA ASP A 97 -18.35 -10.78 -0.94
C ASP A 97 -18.18 -12.19 -1.54
N VAL A 98 -16.95 -12.64 -1.60
CA VAL A 98 -16.66 -14.05 -1.80
C VAL A 98 -16.92 -14.70 -0.44
N GLU A 99 -17.88 -15.57 -0.33
CA GLU A 99 -18.03 -16.45 0.84
C GLU A 99 -16.71 -17.18 1.04
N ARG A 100 -15.91 -16.67 1.97
CA ARG A 100 -14.60 -17.24 2.30
C ARG A 100 -14.82 -18.25 3.39
N THR A 101 -14.45 -19.47 3.10
CA THR A 101 -14.50 -20.56 4.09
C THR A 101 -13.43 -20.29 5.14
N THR A 102 -13.76 -20.48 6.42
CA THR A 102 -12.78 -20.47 7.51
C THR A 102 -11.79 -21.60 7.27
N LEU A 103 -10.54 -21.27 7.00
CA LEU A 103 -9.47 -22.24 6.78
C LEU A 103 -8.76 -22.56 8.11
N PRO A 104 -8.30 -23.80 8.31
CA PRO A 104 -7.51 -24.13 9.50
C PRO A 104 -6.20 -23.34 9.50
N ALA A 105 -5.70 -23.00 10.71
CA ALA A 105 -4.42 -22.30 10.86
C ALA A 105 -3.28 -23.04 10.13
N PRO A 106 -2.43 -22.35 9.35
CA PRO A 106 -1.36 -22.98 8.60
C PRO A 106 -0.27 -23.50 9.55
N ARG A 107 0.30 -24.68 9.22
CA ARG A 107 1.27 -25.39 10.08
C ARG A 107 2.40 -26.10 9.34
N HIS A 108 2.35 -26.19 8.01
CA HIS A 108 3.22 -27.11 7.29
C HIS A 108 4.16 -26.43 6.30
N GLU A 109 3.63 -25.60 5.39
CA GLU A 109 4.45 -25.10 4.30
C GLU A 109 3.96 -23.77 3.69
N LEU A 110 4.90 -23.07 3.06
CA LEU A 110 4.67 -21.94 2.17
C LEU A 110 5.16 -22.33 0.78
N ILE A 111 4.31 -22.23 -0.23
CA ILE A 111 4.66 -22.47 -1.62
C ILE A 111 4.38 -21.23 -2.45
N ALA A 112 5.34 -20.82 -3.26
CA ALA A 112 5.18 -19.81 -4.28
C ALA A 112 5.49 -20.43 -5.65
N GLU A 113 4.56 -20.36 -6.60
CA GLU A 113 4.68 -21.03 -7.90
C GLU A 113 4.58 -20.03 -9.05
N GLY A 114 5.64 -19.92 -9.84
CA GLY A 114 5.65 -19.18 -11.10
C GLY A 114 5.27 -17.71 -10.99
N LEU A 115 5.62 -17.02 -9.88
CA LEU A 115 5.21 -15.67 -9.60
C LEU A 115 5.71 -14.68 -10.65
N ILE A 116 4.77 -14.01 -11.33
CA ILE A 116 5.01 -12.84 -12.16
C ILE A 116 4.33 -11.66 -11.49
N VAL A 117 5.10 -10.67 -11.04
CA VAL A 117 4.59 -9.55 -10.25
C VAL A 117 5.03 -8.23 -10.87
N ALA A 118 4.10 -7.29 -10.99
CA ALA A 118 4.36 -5.90 -11.38
C ALA A 118 3.99 -4.94 -10.23
N ALA A 119 4.56 -3.76 -10.24
CA ALA A 119 4.14 -2.71 -9.30
C ALA A 119 2.69 -2.28 -9.59
N PRO A 120 1.92 -1.89 -8.56
CA PRO A 120 0.56 -1.38 -8.74
C PRO A 120 0.49 -0.28 -9.79
N GLY A 121 -0.44 -0.40 -10.74
CA GLY A 121 -0.63 0.54 -11.85
C GLY A 121 0.41 0.42 -12.98
N ARG A 122 1.35 -0.53 -12.93
CA ARG A 122 2.31 -0.81 -14.00
C ARG A 122 2.07 -2.20 -14.60
N GLN A 123 2.30 -2.33 -15.91
CA GLN A 123 2.18 -3.63 -16.61
C GLN A 123 3.52 -4.37 -16.73
N ALA A 124 4.63 -3.65 -16.64
CA ALA A 124 5.96 -4.24 -16.77
C ALA A 124 6.28 -5.09 -15.51
N PRO A 125 6.53 -6.40 -15.66
CA PRO A 125 6.80 -7.28 -14.54
C PRO A 125 8.18 -6.98 -13.93
N ILE A 126 8.23 -6.97 -12.60
CA ILE A 126 9.46 -6.89 -11.81
C ILE A 126 9.94 -8.30 -11.49
N LEU A 127 9.03 -9.20 -11.12
CA LEU A 127 9.35 -10.62 -10.95
C LEU A 127 8.92 -11.43 -12.17
N GLN A 128 9.75 -12.40 -12.54
CA GLN A 128 9.62 -13.16 -13.78
C GLN A 128 9.69 -14.67 -13.53
N GLY A 129 8.58 -15.26 -13.05
CA GLY A 129 8.47 -16.70 -12.86
C GLY A 129 9.22 -17.24 -11.65
N VAL A 130 9.13 -16.52 -10.52
CA VAL A 130 9.77 -16.92 -9.26
C VAL A 130 9.01 -18.07 -8.61
N SER A 131 9.72 -19.15 -8.24
CA SER A 131 9.18 -20.27 -7.49
C SER A 131 10.08 -20.61 -6.31
N LEU A 132 9.47 -20.92 -5.16
CA LEU A 132 10.13 -21.40 -3.96
C LEU A 132 9.15 -22.18 -3.08
N SER A 133 9.69 -23.06 -2.25
CA SER A 133 8.93 -23.82 -1.25
C SER A 133 9.72 -23.84 0.06
N LEU A 134 9.02 -23.60 1.17
CA LEU A 134 9.58 -23.63 2.52
C LEU A 134 8.66 -24.46 3.42
N LYS A 135 9.23 -25.30 4.26
CA LYS A 135 8.52 -26.08 5.26
C LYS A 135 8.55 -25.40 6.62
N ALA A 136 7.62 -25.76 7.48
CA ALA A 136 7.59 -25.36 8.87
C ALA A 136 8.98 -25.50 9.54
N GLY A 137 9.38 -24.50 10.32
CA GLY A 137 10.69 -24.42 10.99
C GLY A 137 11.85 -23.98 10.09
N GLN A 138 11.62 -23.76 8.79
CA GLN A 138 12.67 -23.28 7.89
C GLN A 138 12.81 -21.75 7.87
N GLY A 139 14.03 -21.29 7.72
CA GLY A 139 14.37 -19.88 7.54
C GLY A 139 15.04 -19.63 6.19
N LEU A 140 14.56 -18.64 5.45
CA LEU A 140 15.10 -18.22 4.15
C LEU A 140 15.71 -16.83 4.23
N GLY A 141 16.99 -16.70 3.90
CA GLY A 141 17.62 -15.42 3.59
C GLY A 141 17.53 -15.09 2.11
N ILE A 142 17.05 -13.91 1.76
CA ILE A 142 17.01 -13.42 0.38
C ILE A 142 18.13 -12.39 0.21
N ILE A 143 19.05 -12.68 -0.69
CA ILE A 143 20.22 -11.84 -1.00
C ILE A 143 20.21 -11.45 -2.48
N GLY A 144 20.88 -10.35 -2.83
CA GLY A 144 21.01 -9.90 -4.21
C GLY A 144 21.21 -8.39 -4.32
N PRO A 145 21.59 -7.88 -5.49
CA PRO A 145 21.83 -6.44 -5.70
C PRO A 145 20.55 -5.60 -5.45
N SER A 146 20.73 -4.30 -5.27
CA SER A 146 19.59 -3.37 -5.22
C SER A 146 18.78 -3.46 -6.50
N ALA A 147 17.46 -3.26 -6.40
CA ALA A 147 16.51 -3.38 -7.51
C ALA A 147 16.38 -4.78 -8.16
N SER A 148 16.92 -5.85 -7.55
CA SER A 148 16.74 -7.22 -8.05
C SER A 148 15.33 -7.80 -7.84
N GLY A 149 14.42 -7.08 -7.18
CA GLY A 149 13.05 -7.51 -6.94
C GLY A 149 12.78 -8.14 -5.56
N LYS A 150 13.72 -8.09 -4.61
CA LYS A 150 13.58 -8.68 -3.26
C LYS A 150 12.35 -8.19 -2.51
N SER A 151 12.19 -6.86 -2.37
CA SER A 151 11.02 -6.28 -1.69
C SER A 151 9.71 -6.54 -2.45
N THR A 152 9.77 -6.69 -3.79
CA THR A 152 8.61 -7.09 -4.58
C THR A 152 8.20 -8.54 -4.28
N LEU A 153 9.18 -9.44 -4.14
CA LEU A 153 8.93 -10.83 -3.76
C LEU A 153 8.30 -10.90 -2.36
N VAL A 154 8.89 -10.21 -1.39
CA VAL A 154 8.37 -10.14 -0.02
C VAL A 154 6.92 -9.65 0.00
N ARG A 155 6.60 -8.55 -0.70
CA ARG A 155 5.23 -8.01 -0.78
C ARG A 155 4.26 -8.97 -1.43
N ALA A 156 4.71 -9.78 -2.38
CA ALA A 156 3.88 -10.82 -2.99
C ALA A 156 3.65 -11.99 -2.02
N LEU A 157 4.69 -12.43 -1.30
CA LEU A 157 4.60 -13.54 -0.34
C LEU A 157 3.66 -13.24 0.85
N VAL A 158 3.56 -11.98 1.27
CA VAL A 158 2.64 -11.55 2.33
C VAL A 158 1.26 -11.11 1.80
N GLY A 159 1.02 -11.19 0.48
CA GLY A 159 -0.26 -10.87 -0.14
C GLY A 159 -0.55 -9.36 -0.32
N VAL A 160 0.41 -8.47 -0.02
CA VAL A 160 0.28 -7.01 -0.23
C VAL A 160 0.21 -6.68 -1.72
N TRP A 161 1.00 -7.37 -2.55
CA TRP A 161 0.91 -7.26 -4.00
C TRP A 161 0.42 -8.55 -4.61
N ARG A 162 -0.67 -8.47 -5.38
CA ARG A 162 -1.22 -9.63 -6.09
C ARG A 162 -0.36 -9.95 -7.31
N PRO A 163 0.07 -11.21 -7.50
CA PRO A 163 0.75 -11.63 -8.72
C PRO A 163 -0.15 -11.46 -9.96
N LEU A 164 0.47 -11.11 -11.10
CA LEU A 164 -0.18 -11.14 -12.41
C LEU A 164 -0.39 -12.58 -12.90
N LYS A 165 0.54 -13.48 -12.55
CA LYS A 165 0.49 -14.92 -12.78
C LYS A 165 1.19 -15.64 -11.64
N GLY A 166 0.81 -16.90 -11.44
CA GLY A 166 1.29 -17.70 -10.33
C GLY A 166 0.53 -17.42 -9.05
N GLU A 167 0.81 -18.17 -8.01
CA GLU A 167 0.12 -18.09 -6.73
C GLU A 167 1.07 -18.32 -5.56
N VAL A 168 0.71 -17.74 -4.41
CA VAL A 168 1.31 -18.02 -3.11
C VAL A 168 0.29 -18.79 -2.28
N ARG A 169 0.72 -19.92 -1.72
CA ARG A 169 -0.12 -20.83 -0.94
C ARG A 169 0.46 -21.07 0.45
N LEU A 170 -0.41 -21.09 1.45
CA LEU A 170 -0.12 -21.57 2.79
C LEU A 170 -0.90 -22.88 3.00
N ASP A 171 -0.20 -23.97 3.27
CA ASP A 171 -0.77 -25.32 3.41
C ASP A 171 -1.73 -25.69 2.26
N GLY A 172 -1.32 -25.40 1.03
CA GLY A 172 -2.08 -25.67 -0.19
C GLY A 172 -3.17 -24.64 -0.52
N ALA A 173 -3.61 -23.78 0.42
CA ALA A 173 -4.60 -22.74 0.18
C ALA A 173 -3.94 -21.47 -0.35
N ALA A 174 -4.42 -20.95 -1.48
CA ALA A 174 -3.94 -19.68 -2.03
C ALA A 174 -4.28 -18.51 -1.10
N LEU A 175 -3.40 -17.49 -0.97
CA LEU A 175 -3.63 -16.35 -0.08
C LEU A 175 -4.97 -15.64 -0.35
N GLY A 176 -5.44 -15.65 -1.60
CA GLY A 176 -6.73 -15.07 -1.97
C GLY A 176 -7.96 -15.82 -1.45
N GLN A 177 -7.81 -17.05 -0.98
CA GLN A 177 -8.89 -17.88 -0.40
C GLN A 177 -9.11 -17.60 1.08
N TRP A 178 -8.11 -16.99 1.75
CA TRP A 178 -8.20 -16.61 3.15
C TRP A 178 -9.01 -15.34 3.33
N GLU A 179 -9.73 -15.25 4.44
CA GLU A 179 -10.23 -13.97 4.91
C GLU A 179 -9.05 -13.10 5.35
N GLN A 180 -9.06 -11.81 5.00
CA GLN A 180 -7.91 -10.93 5.26
C GLN A 180 -7.61 -10.77 6.75
N SER A 181 -8.64 -10.69 7.59
CA SER A 181 -8.52 -10.64 9.04
C SER A 181 -7.83 -11.89 9.60
N GLU A 182 -8.23 -13.08 9.14
CA GLU A 182 -7.63 -14.35 9.55
C GLU A 182 -6.21 -14.50 9.01
N LEU A 183 -5.98 -14.20 7.73
CA LEU A 183 -4.65 -14.26 7.13
C LEU A 183 -3.65 -13.37 7.89
N GLY A 184 -4.11 -12.19 8.31
CA GLY A 184 -3.32 -11.23 9.08
C GLY A 184 -2.81 -11.78 10.42
N ARG A 185 -3.53 -12.71 11.04
CA ARG A 185 -3.09 -13.39 12.28
C ARG A 185 -1.94 -14.37 12.03
N HIS A 186 -1.89 -14.95 10.83
CA HIS A 186 -0.90 -15.97 10.48
C HIS A 186 0.35 -15.41 9.77
N ILE A 187 0.34 -14.13 9.40
CA ILE A 187 1.45 -13.46 8.71
C ILE A 187 1.95 -12.28 9.53
N GLY A 188 3.24 -12.32 9.89
CA GLY A 188 3.97 -11.18 10.44
C GLY A 188 4.82 -10.52 9.37
N TYR A 189 4.70 -9.20 9.20
CA TYR A 189 5.45 -8.48 8.21
C TYR A 189 6.14 -7.24 8.79
N LEU A 190 7.45 -7.16 8.61
CA LEU A 190 8.25 -5.96 8.88
C LEU A 190 8.69 -5.38 7.54
N PRO A 191 8.13 -4.27 7.07
CA PRO A 191 8.57 -3.60 5.84
C PRO A 191 9.90 -2.87 6.06
N GLN A 192 10.58 -2.54 4.95
CA GLN A 192 11.82 -1.76 4.96
C GLN A 192 11.62 -0.36 5.57
N ASP A 193 10.55 0.33 5.16
CA ASP A 193 10.14 1.61 5.73
C ASP A 193 9.08 1.34 6.80
N ILE A 194 9.44 1.54 8.07
CA ILE A 194 8.57 1.27 9.20
C ILE A 194 7.77 2.51 9.53
N GLU A 195 6.48 2.45 9.27
CA GLU A 195 5.51 3.42 9.72
C GLU A 195 4.76 2.88 10.94
N LEU A 196 4.75 3.66 12.02
CA LEU A 196 3.92 3.41 13.18
C LEU A 196 2.69 4.32 13.10
N PHE A 197 1.55 3.78 13.48
CA PHE A 197 0.29 4.52 13.45
C PHE A 197 0.12 5.36 14.72
N GLU A 198 -0.66 6.43 14.61
CA GLU A 198 -1.06 7.22 15.76
C GLU A 198 -1.82 6.35 16.77
N GLY A 199 -1.36 6.36 18.03
CA GLY A 199 -1.87 5.50 19.08
C GLY A 199 -0.79 5.21 20.12
N THR A 200 -1.00 4.19 20.96
CA THR A 200 0.02 3.77 21.94
C THR A 200 1.02 2.78 21.36
N VAL A 201 2.14 2.57 22.05
CA VAL A 201 3.10 1.50 21.71
C VAL A 201 2.41 0.14 21.72
N ALA A 202 1.61 -0.15 22.76
CA ALA A 202 0.83 -1.37 22.89
C ALA A 202 -0.10 -1.58 21.69
N GLN A 203 -0.88 -0.57 21.31
CA GLN A 203 -1.77 -0.63 20.14
C GLN A 203 -1.02 -0.92 18.83
N ASN A 204 0.15 -0.31 18.65
CA ASN A 204 0.98 -0.58 17.47
C ASN A 204 1.50 -2.02 17.42
N ILE A 205 1.94 -2.58 18.56
CA ILE A 205 2.39 -3.97 18.65
C ILE A 205 1.22 -4.92 18.38
N ALA A 206 0.07 -4.68 19.02
CA ALA A 206 -1.15 -5.46 18.89
C ALA A 206 -1.85 -5.30 17.52
N ARG A 207 -1.31 -4.50 16.59
CA ARG A 207 -1.92 -4.23 15.28
C ARG A 207 -3.33 -3.63 15.38
N PHE A 208 -3.59 -2.89 16.47
CA PHE A 208 -4.90 -2.30 16.80
C PHE A 208 -6.03 -3.33 16.96
N ASP A 209 -5.68 -4.55 17.34
CA ASP A 209 -6.66 -5.58 17.71
C ASP A 209 -7.38 -5.12 19.00
N PRO A 210 -8.71 -4.93 19.00
CA PRO A 210 -9.46 -4.53 20.19
C PRO A 210 -9.47 -5.61 21.29
N ASP A 211 -9.28 -6.88 20.92
CA ASP A 211 -9.26 -8.03 21.82
C ASP A 211 -7.83 -8.46 22.16
N ALA A 212 -6.86 -7.54 22.02
CA ALA A 212 -5.45 -7.85 22.26
C ALA A 212 -5.19 -8.22 23.72
N ASP A 213 -4.43 -9.31 23.91
CA ASP A 213 -3.95 -9.75 25.21
C ASP A 213 -2.63 -9.03 25.58
N ASP A 214 -2.59 -8.44 26.77
CA ASP A 214 -1.42 -7.73 27.28
C ASP A 214 -0.19 -8.65 27.43
N GLU A 215 -0.39 -9.91 27.81
CA GLU A 215 0.69 -10.90 27.92
C GLU A 215 1.31 -11.19 26.56
N ALA A 216 0.49 -11.30 25.51
CA ALA A 216 0.95 -11.50 24.14
C ALA A 216 1.71 -10.27 23.60
N ILE A 217 1.28 -9.05 23.97
CA ILE A 217 1.99 -7.80 23.62
C ILE A 217 3.39 -7.79 24.24
N VAL A 218 3.48 -8.10 25.54
CA VAL A 218 4.74 -8.13 26.27
C VAL A 218 5.66 -9.24 25.73
N ALA A 219 5.14 -10.43 25.47
CA ALA A 219 5.88 -11.54 24.88
C ALA A 219 6.47 -11.17 23.50
N ALA A 220 5.69 -10.54 22.63
CA ALA A 220 6.16 -10.06 21.32
C ALA A 220 7.27 -8.99 21.48
N ALA A 221 7.13 -8.07 22.43
CA ALA A 221 8.13 -7.06 22.73
C ALA A 221 9.44 -7.68 23.27
N GLN A 222 9.35 -8.69 24.13
CA GLN A 222 10.51 -9.43 24.64
C GLN A 222 11.21 -10.19 23.51
N ALA A 223 10.46 -10.89 22.66
CA ALA A 223 11.00 -11.60 21.50
C ALA A 223 11.73 -10.67 20.52
N ALA A 224 11.24 -9.45 20.35
CA ALA A 224 11.86 -8.41 19.52
C ALA A 224 13.03 -7.67 20.22
N GLY A 225 13.30 -7.91 21.49
CA GLY A 225 14.25 -7.12 22.29
C GLY A 225 13.82 -5.66 22.48
N ALA A 226 12.52 -5.40 22.44
CA ALA A 226 11.95 -4.06 22.60
C ALA A 226 11.48 -3.78 24.03
N HIS A 227 11.25 -4.79 24.86
CA HIS A 227 10.63 -4.66 26.18
C HIS A 227 11.34 -3.63 27.08
N GLU A 228 12.65 -3.80 27.33
CA GLU A 228 13.43 -2.91 28.16
C GLU A 228 13.49 -1.47 27.61
N LEU A 229 13.49 -1.35 26.30
CA LEU A 229 13.46 -0.07 25.62
C LEU A 229 12.10 0.63 25.82
N ILE A 230 11.01 -0.13 25.74
CA ILE A 230 9.64 0.38 25.96
C ILE A 230 9.46 0.83 27.39
N LEU A 231 9.98 0.07 28.39
CA LEU A 231 9.90 0.44 29.80
C LEU A 231 10.66 1.75 30.15
N ARG A 232 11.61 2.15 29.30
CA ARG A 232 12.34 3.43 29.45
C ARG A 232 11.61 4.62 28.84
N LEU A 233 10.53 4.39 28.09
CA LEU A 233 9.67 5.47 27.59
C LEU A 233 8.86 6.07 28.75
N GLU A 234 8.45 7.31 28.62
CA GLU A 234 7.81 8.08 29.69
C GLU A 234 6.57 7.40 30.30
N GLN A 235 5.77 6.70 29.47
CA GLN A 235 4.57 5.96 29.86
C GLN A 235 4.65 4.47 29.49
N GLY A 236 5.85 3.93 29.23
CA GLY A 236 6.03 2.53 28.87
C GLY A 236 5.22 2.14 27.62
N TYR A 237 4.41 1.10 27.73
CA TYR A 237 3.54 0.62 26.66
C TYR A 237 2.40 1.58 26.31
N ASP A 238 1.98 2.45 27.24
CA ASP A 238 0.95 3.46 27.02
C ASP A 238 1.49 4.75 26.40
N THR A 239 2.80 4.82 26.13
CA THR A 239 3.42 5.96 25.46
C THR A 239 2.75 6.20 24.12
N ARG A 240 2.19 7.39 23.94
CA ARG A 240 1.55 7.80 22.70
C ARG A 240 2.58 8.07 21.61
N ILE A 241 2.40 7.41 20.50
CA ILE A 241 3.19 7.60 19.28
C ILE A 241 2.39 8.57 18.41
N GLY A 242 3.00 9.70 18.07
CA GLY A 242 2.43 10.64 17.10
C GLY A 242 2.49 10.11 15.68
N GLU A 243 2.04 10.94 14.74
CA GLU A 243 2.01 10.62 13.31
C GLU A 243 3.37 10.09 12.83
N ALA A 244 3.37 8.94 12.18
CA ALA A 244 4.56 8.23 11.65
C ALA A 244 5.65 7.89 12.70
N GLY A 245 5.38 7.96 14.01
CA GLY A 245 6.35 7.63 15.05
C GLY A 245 7.52 8.61 15.15
N LEU A 246 7.34 9.87 14.77
CA LEU A 246 8.40 10.88 14.72
C LEU A 246 9.07 11.16 16.06
N SER A 247 8.41 10.87 17.19
CA SER A 247 8.95 11.02 18.55
C SER A 247 9.97 9.92 18.92
N LEU A 248 10.05 8.84 18.15
CA LEU A 248 10.92 7.70 18.41
C LEU A 248 12.18 7.74 17.54
N SER A 249 13.30 7.23 18.07
CA SER A 249 14.50 7.00 17.25
C SER A 249 14.28 5.91 16.19
N GLY A 250 15.10 5.88 15.13
CA GLY A 250 15.01 4.84 14.10
C GLY A 250 15.10 3.42 14.66
N GLY A 251 16.02 3.18 15.62
CA GLY A 251 16.15 1.88 16.28
C GLY A 251 14.97 1.50 17.16
N GLN A 252 14.34 2.48 17.83
CA GLN A 252 13.13 2.26 18.61
C GLN A 252 11.97 1.84 17.70
N ARG A 253 11.74 2.58 16.59
CA ARG A 253 10.73 2.21 15.58
C ARG A 253 10.96 0.81 15.03
N GLN A 254 12.23 0.48 14.74
CA GLN A 254 12.62 -0.83 14.21
C GLN A 254 12.21 -1.96 15.17
N ARG A 255 12.57 -1.84 16.46
CA ARG A 255 12.27 -2.86 17.46
C ARG A 255 10.76 -2.97 17.74
N ILE A 256 10.02 -1.86 17.79
CA ILE A 256 8.55 -1.88 17.94
C ILE A 256 7.91 -2.50 16.69
N GLY A 257 8.38 -2.15 15.49
CA GLY A 257 7.94 -2.77 14.25
C GLY A 257 8.19 -4.27 14.19
N LEU A 258 9.35 -4.74 14.72
CA LEU A 258 9.65 -6.15 14.85
C LEU A 258 8.71 -6.84 15.85
N ALA A 259 8.42 -6.21 17.01
CA ALA A 259 7.45 -6.72 17.96
C ALA A 259 6.06 -6.87 17.32
N ARG A 260 5.61 -5.88 16.56
CA ARG A 260 4.37 -5.92 15.76
C ARG A 260 4.37 -7.10 14.77
N ALA A 261 5.51 -7.36 14.12
CA ALA A 261 5.63 -8.48 13.19
C ALA A 261 5.59 -9.85 13.89
N LEU A 262 6.00 -9.93 15.15
CA LEU A 262 6.03 -11.17 15.95
C LEU A 262 4.76 -11.37 16.80
N TYR A 263 3.90 -10.36 16.92
CA TYR A 263 2.69 -10.41 17.73
C TYR A 263 1.75 -11.53 17.28
N GLY A 264 1.24 -12.30 18.24
CA GLY A 264 0.35 -13.44 18.00
C GLY A 264 1.04 -14.66 17.39
N GLU A 265 2.37 -14.73 17.44
CA GLU A 265 3.17 -15.87 17.00
C GLU A 265 2.84 -16.35 15.57
N PRO A 266 2.90 -15.48 14.54
CA PRO A 266 2.49 -15.82 13.20
C PRO A 266 3.29 -17.02 12.65
N PHE A 267 2.62 -17.85 11.82
CA PHE A 267 3.24 -18.97 11.14
C PHE A 267 4.29 -18.53 10.11
N LEU A 268 3.98 -17.47 9.35
CA LEU A 268 4.91 -16.87 8.40
C LEU A 268 5.36 -15.49 8.90
N THR A 269 6.66 -15.33 9.14
CA THR A 269 7.27 -14.03 9.50
C THR A 269 8.18 -13.58 8.38
N VAL A 270 7.94 -12.39 7.83
CA VAL A 270 8.70 -11.83 6.70
C VAL A 270 9.30 -10.48 7.10
N LEU A 271 10.62 -10.37 7.00
CA LEU A 271 11.40 -9.22 7.46
C LEU A 271 12.18 -8.62 6.29
N ASP A 272 11.85 -7.39 5.89
CA ASP A 272 12.51 -6.68 4.79
C ASP A 272 13.53 -5.69 5.35
N GLU A 273 14.82 -6.01 5.24
CA GLU A 273 15.96 -5.25 5.76
C GLU A 273 15.85 -4.89 7.27
N PRO A 274 15.59 -5.87 8.14
CA PRO A 274 15.28 -5.61 9.55
C PRO A 274 16.43 -4.97 10.35
N ASN A 275 17.64 -4.96 9.81
CA ASN A 275 18.84 -4.48 10.51
C ASN A 275 19.20 -3.01 10.22
N SER A 276 18.44 -2.28 9.40
CA SER A 276 18.85 -0.99 8.85
C SER A 276 19.23 0.06 9.91
N ASN A 277 18.54 0.04 11.06
CA ASN A 277 18.72 1.00 12.15
C ASN A 277 19.04 0.35 13.50
N LEU A 278 19.46 -0.92 13.52
CA LEU A 278 19.78 -1.64 14.75
C LEU A 278 21.25 -1.47 15.14
N ASP A 279 21.48 -1.36 16.44
CA ASP A 279 22.76 -1.51 17.12
C ASP A 279 23.12 -2.99 17.28
N HIS A 280 24.26 -3.28 17.92
CA HIS A 280 24.74 -4.65 18.14
C HIS A 280 23.72 -5.49 18.93
N ASP A 281 23.19 -4.94 20.02
CA ASP A 281 22.20 -5.62 20.86
C ASP A 281 20.89 -5.91 20.09
N GLY A 282 20.50 -4.98 19.20
CA GLY A 282 19.38 -5.16 18.31
C GLY A 282 19.61 -6.26 17.25
N ASP A 283 20.82 -6.36 16.70
CA ASP A 283 21.19 -7.43 15.77
C ASP A 283 21.14 -8.82 16.44
N GLU A 284 21.60 -8.91 17.70
CA GLU A 284 21.48 -10.15 18.48
C GLU A 284 20.03 -10.50 18.81
N ALA A 285 19.23 -9.51 19.22
CA ALA A 285 17.80 -9.70 19.48
C ALA A 285 17.07 -10.18 18.22
N LEU A 286 17.36 -9.58 17.05
CA LEU A 286 16.82 -10.02 15.77
C LEU A 286 17.20 -11.47 15.46
N THR A 287 18.46 -11.84 15.67
CA THR A 287 18.92 -13.22 15.42
C THR A 287 18.20 -14.22 16.35
N ARG A 288 18.00 -13.86 17.64
CA ARG A 288 17.20 -14.67 18.57
C ARG A 288 15.74 -14.77 18.12
N ALA A 289 15.12 -13.65 17.67
CA ALA A 289 13.75 -13.64 17.15
C ALA A 289 13.59 -14.57 15.95
N ILE A 290 14.50 -14.53 14.98
CA ILE A 290 14.51 -15.42 13.81
C ILE A 290 14.57 -16.88 14.23
N ARG A 291 15.44 -17.23 15.18
CA ARG A 291 15.53 -18.61 15.70
C ARG A 291 14.27 -19.02 16.44
N GLY A 292 13.72 -18.17 17.31
CA GLY A 292 12.50 -18.45 18.05
C GLY A 292 11.30 -18.72 17.15
N VAL A 293 11.16 -17.96 16.04
CA VAL A 293 10.12 -18.24 15.03
C VAL A 293 10.27 -19.64 14.45
N ARG A 294 11.49 -20.06 14.11
CA ARG A 294 11.78 -21.38 13.54
C ARG A 294 11.56 -22.51 14.53
N GLU A 295 12.04 -22.34 15.77
CA GLU A 295 11.95 -23.35 16.85
C GLU A 295 10.50 -23.71 17.20
N ARG A 296 9.56 -22.74 17.12
CA ARG A 296 8.14 -23.01 17.29
C ARG A 296 7.44 -23.57 16.04
N GLY A 297 8.19 -23.86 14.96
CA GLY A 297 7.68 -24.39 13.71
C GLY A 297 7.19 -23.33 12.72
N GLY A 298 7.41 -22.04 12.98
CA GLY A 298 7.10 -20.99 12.02
C GLY A 298 8.12 -20.92 10.87
N ILE A 299 7.71 -20.30 9.77
CA ILE A 299 8.58 -19.99 8.62
C ILE A 299 9.05 -18.55 8.75
N VAL A 300 10.36 -18.30 8.58
CA VAL A 300 10.90 -16.94 8.55
C VAL A 300 11.61 -16.64 7.24
N ILE A 301 11.30 -15.48 6.65
CA ILE A 301 11.95 -14.98 5.44
C ILE A 301 12.59 -13.63 5.77
N VAL A 302 13.89 -13.48 5.49
CA VAL A 302 14.65 -12.27 5.79
C VAL A 302 15.33 -11.75 4.54
N VAL A 303 15.01 -10.54 4.12
CA VAL A 303 15.80 -9.82 3.11
C VAL A 303 16.90 -9.08 3.85
N THR A 304 18.15 -9.39 3.57
CA THR A 304 19.28 -8.76 4.27
C THR A 304 20.57 -8.83 3.47
N HIS A 305 21.45 -7.88 3.75
CA HIS A 305 22.83 -7.87 3.27
C HIS A 305 23.82 -8.13 4.43
N ARG A 306 23.35 -8.26 5.68
CA ARG A 306 24.19 -8.45 6.85
C ARG A 306 24.33 -9.92 7.21
N GLN A 307 25.56 -10.32 7.54
CA GLN A 307 25.88 -11.71 7.90
C GLN A 307 25.19 -12.17 9.18
N THR A 308 24.96 -11.26 10.14
CA THR A 308 24.29 -11.55 11.43
C THR A 308 22.88 -12.11 11.24
N ALA A 309 22.08 -11.51 10.37
CA ALA A 309 20.72 -12.01 10.09
C ALA A 309 20.74 -13.32 9.27
N ILE A 310 21.73 -13.48 8.37
CA ILE A 310 21.93 -14.73 7.62
C ILE A 310 22.31 -15.89 8.56
N ALA A 311 22.93 -15.62 9.71
CA ALA A 311 23.27 -16.66 10.68
C ALA A 311 22.03 -17.37 11.26
N GLY A 312 20.88 -16.69 11.33
CA GLY A 312 19.62 -17.24 11.86
C GLY A 312 18.86 -18.15 10.91
N VAL A 313 19.16 -18.15 9.60
CA VAL A 313 18.45 -18.93 8.57
C VAL A 313 19.26 -20.14 8.12
N ASP A 314 18.60 -21.11 7.51
CA ASP A 314 19.20 -22.37 7.00
C ASP A 314 19.17 -22.45 5.46
N HIS A 315 18.36 -21.65 4.79
CA HIS A 315 18.31 -21.57 3.33
C HIS A 315 18.66 -20.15 2.84
N LEU A 316 19.20 -20.08 1.62
CA LEU A 316 19.42 -18.83 0.91
C LEU A 316 18.82 -18.85 -0.49
N ALA A 317 18.27 -17.70 -0.89
CA ALA A 317 17.89 -17.41 -2.27
C ALA A 317 18.71 -16.23 -2.78
N MET A 318 19.39 -16.39 -3.88
CA MET A 318 20.08 -15.30 -4.57
C MET A 318 19.19 -14.78 -5.70
N MET A 319 18.84 -13.52 -5.65
CA MET A 319 18.01 -12.86 -6.66
C MET A 319 18.83 -11.91 -7.53
N ALA A 320 18.57 -11.98 -8.85
CA ALA A 320 19.02 -10.99 -9.83
C ALA A 320 17.97 -10.86 -10.93
N ASP A 321 17.78 -9.66 -11.43
CA ASP A 321 16.89 -9.33 -12.56
C ASP A 321 15.47 -9.92 -12.45
N GLY A 322 14.90 -9.85 -11.24
CA GLY A 322 13.56 -10.35 -10.96
C GLY A 322 13.40 -11.86 -10.93
N ARG A 323 14.49 -12.62 -10.85
CA ARG A 323 14.51 -14.10 -10.83
C ARG A 323 15.36 -14.63 -9.68
N ILE A 324 15.03 -15.83 -9.21
CA ILE A 324 15.92 -16.59 -8.34
C ILE A 324 16.99 -17.26 -9.20
N GLN A 325 18.25 -16.89 -8.97
CA GLN A 325 19.42 -17.45 -9.67
C GLN A 325 19.95 -18.71 -8.97
N ALA A 326 19.81 -18.76 -7.65
CA ALA A 326 20.19 -19.91 -6.85
C ALA A 326 19.30 -19.98 -5.59
N PHE A 327 18.89 -21.18 -5.21
CA PHE A 327 18.09 -21.47 -4.01
C PHE A 327 18.57 -22.80 -3.42
N GLY A 328 18.73 -22.87 -2.12
CA GLY A 328 19.13 -24.09 -1.43
C GLY A 328 19.71 -23.84 -0.03
N PRO A 329 20.33 -24.89 0.57
CA PRO A 329 21.00 -24.79 1.86
C PRO A 329 22.03 -23.66 1.89
N LYS A 330 22.05 -22.94 3.02
CA LYS A 330 22.88 -21.74 3.21
C LYS A 330 24.34 -21.94 2.83
N GLU A 331 24.94 -23.04 3.29
CA GLU A 331 26.35 -23.34 3.10
C GLU A 331 26.71 -23.51 1.61
N GLU A 332 25.84 -24.17 0.85
CA GLU A 332 26.03 -24.39 -0.59
C GLU A 332 25.96 -23.09 -1.38
N ILE A 333 24.97 -22.24 -1.05
CA ILE A 333 24.80 -20.97 -1.76
C ILE A 333 25.93 -20.00 -1.41
N LEU A 334 26.36 -19.93 -0.14
CA LEU A 334 27.51 -19.11 0.26
C LEU A 334 28.78 -19.52 -0.47
N GLN A 335 29.05 -20.83 -0.62
CA GLN A 335 30.21 -21.32 -1.39
C GLN A 335 30.13 -20.93 -2.87
N LYS A 336 28.95 -20.99 -3.48
CA LYS A 336 28.74 -20.56 -4.89
C LYS A 336 29.00 -19.06 -5.05
N VAL A 337 28.49 -18.25 -4.14
CA VAL A 337 28.69 -16.79 -4.14
C VAL A 337 30.16 -16.42 -3.98
N LEU A 338 30.90 -17.11 -3.09
CA LEU A 338 32.33 -16.90 -2.89
C LEU A 338 33.15 -17.28 -4.12
N LYS A 339 32.79 -18.38 -4.80
CA LYS A 339 33.46 -18.83 -6.04
C LYS A 339 33.22 -17.90 -7.24
N GLN A 340 32.08 -17.21 -7.29
CA GLN A 340 31.72 -16.27 -8.37
C GLN A 340 32.27 -14.84 -8.16
N GLY A 341 33.18 -14.62 -7.22
CA GLY A 341 33.85 -13.32 -7.01
C GLY A 341 33.23 -12.42 -5.96
N GLY A 342 32.39 -12.96 -5.08
CA GLY A 342 31.80 -12.23 -3.97
C GLY A 342 30.51 -11.49 -4.34
N LEU A 343 29.71 -11.19 -3.31
CA LEU A 343 28.52 -10.31 -3.44
C LEU A 343 28.98 -8.94 -3.97
N PRO A 344 28.39 -8.39 -5.03
CA PRO A 344 28.66 -7.01 -5.42
C PRO A 344 28.23 -6.09 -4.26
N ASN A 345 29.22 -5.40 -3.64
CA ASN A 345 29.07 -4.45 -2.54
C ASN A 345 29.19 -4.93 -1.08
N VAL A 346 29.90 -5.98 -0.77
CA VAL A 346 30.46 -6.12 0.59
C VAL A 346 31.80 -5.36 0.65
N LYS A 347 31.79 -4.11 1.10
CA LYS A 347 33.02 -3.39 1.47
C LYS A 347 33.76 -4.25 2.53
N ARG A 348 34.89 -4.83 2.15
CA ARG A 348 35.84 -5.40 3.10
C ARG A 348 36.24 -4.27 4.04
N GLN A 349 35.84 -4.32 5.31
CA GLN A 349 36.52 -3.53 6.33
C GLN A 349 38.01 -4.03 6.37
N PRO A 350 38.98 -3.13 6.27
CA PRO A 350 40.35 -3.52 6.43
C PRO A 350 40.53 -4.08 7.85
N ALA A 351 41.17 -5.26 7.94
CA ALA A 351 41.60 -5.84 9.21
C ALA A 351 42.43 -4.78 9.97
N VAL A 352 41.96 -4.42 11.14
CA VAL A 352 42.75 -3.60 12.07
C VAL A 352 43.93 -4.48 12.47
N ALA A 353 45.10 -4.16 11.94
CA ALA A 353 46.37 -4.73 12.41
C ALA A 353 46.62 -4.23 13.84
N SER A 354 46.87 -5.18 14.71
CA SER A 354 47.27 -5.09 16.11
C SER A 354 48.39 -4.11 16.39
#